data_861f1c63ff7aab44ac92e5a7585b1097
#
_entry.id   861f1c63ff7aab44ac92e5a7585b1097
#
_cell.length_a   1.000
_cell.length_b   1.000
_cell.length_c   1.000
_cell.angle_alpha   90.00
_cell.angle_beta   90.00
_cell.angle_gamma   90.00
#
_symmetry.space_group_name_H-M   'P 1'
#
loop_
_entity.id
_entity.type
_entity.pdbx_description
1 polymer ?
#
loop_
_entity_poly.entity_id
_entity_poly.type
_entity_poly.pdbx_seq_one_letter_code
_entity_poly.pdbx_strand_id
1 'polypeptide(L)'
;MANSTRGRRKKTNAERKQSLATPRPDKLPTPELTVKREPQKPQTLTGAASTWWDGCVPLLWENGYVNDLDRYALTSCAIIWSKYQAAIDDDRVADVCRMATLYKQITDKFPLTPGDRQKLKEATPEQAKEHPLDVFTKRSLKIRKA
;
A
#
# COMPACT_ATOMS: atom_id res chain seq x y z
N MET A 1 51.23 10.93 -8.03
CA MET A 1 49.82 10.92 -8.55
C MET A 1 48.92 11.54 -7.50
N ALA A 2 48.42 12.76 -7.71
CA ALA A 2 47.64 13.49 -6.73
C ALA A 2 46.14 13.14 -6.92
N ASN A 3 45.55 12.48 -5.91
CA ASN A 3 44.10 12.23 -5.84
C ASN A 3 43.39 13.56 -5.55
N SER A 4 42.82 14.18 -6.58
CA SER A 4 41.95 15.34 -6.45
C SER A 4 40.61 14.90 -5.90
N THR A 5 40.42 14.94 -4.59
CA THR A 5 39.13 14.91 -3.94
C THR A 5 38.39 16.23 -4.20
N ARG A 6 37.78 16.36 -5.39
CA ARG A 6 36.84 17.47 -5.65
C ARG A 6 35.63 17.32 -4.73
N GLY A 7 35.69 18.01 -3.59
CA GLY A 7 34.56 18.14 -2.70
C GLY A 7 33.33 18.68 -3.46
N ARG A 8 32.18 18.08 -3.25
CA ARG A 8 30.90 18.49 -3.85
C ARG A 8 30.67 19.98 -3.55
N ARG A 9 30.54 20.80 -4.60
CA ARG A 9 30.28 22.26 -4.50
C ARG A 9 29.09 22.51 -3.56
N LYS A 10 29.28 23.39 -2.58
CA LYS A 10 28.18 23.82 -1.69
C LYS A 10 27.14 24.58 -2.52
N LYS A 11 25.87 24.16 -2.45
CA LYS A 11 24.76 24.81 -3.13
C LYS A 11 24.56 26.21 -2.56
N THR A 12 24.30 27.19 -3.43
CA THR A 12 23.93 28.57 -3.04
C THR A 12 22.55 28.58 -2.37
N ASN A 13 22.23 29.66 -1.62
CA ASN A 13 20.92 29.80 -0.98
C ASN A 13 19.77 29.83 -2.00
N ALA A 14 20.00 30.36 -3.21
CA ALA A 14 19.03 30.33 -4.29
C ALA A 14 18.76 28.91 -4.79
N GLU A 15 19.82 28.11 -5.02
CA GLU A 15 19.71 26.69 -5.42
C GLU A 15 19.05 25.84 -4.32
N ARG A 16 19.26 26.17 -3.04
CA ARG A 16 18.57 25.51 -1.92
C ARG A 16 17.07 25.83 -1.91
N LYS A 17 16.70 27.10 -2.13
CA LYS A 17 15.28 27.50 -2.21
C LYS A 17 14.58 26.85 -3.39
N GLN A 18 15.20 26.79 -4.57
CA GLN A 18 14.64 26.06 -5.72
C GLN A 18 14.48 24.56 -5.45
N SER A 19 15.46 23.91 -4.81
CA SER A 19 15.37 22.48 -4.50
C SER A 19 14.29 22.16 -3.43
N LEU A 20 13.93 23.14 -2.58
CA LEU A 20 12.84 23.03 -1.62
C LEU A 20 11.47 23.29 -2.23
N ALA A 21 11.42 24.08 -3.33
CA ALA A 21 10.18 24.38 -4.05
C ALA A 21 9.74 23.26 -5.01
N THR A 22 10.65 22.36 -5.38
CA THR A 22 10.30 21.22 -6.23
C THR A 22 9.67 20.13 -5.36
N PRO A 23 8.39 19.78 -5.55
CA PRO A 23 7.75 18.69 -4.81
C PRO A 23 8.54 17.40 -5.02
N ARG A 24 8.82 16.69 -3.94
CA ARG A 24 9.43 15.36 -4.06
C ARG A 24 8.43 14.44 -4.76
N PRO A 25 8.87 13.57 -5.70
CA PRO A 25 7.97 12.66 -6.41
C PRO A 25 7.15 11.76 -5.48
N ASP A 26 7.71 11.42 -4.29
CA ASP A 26 7.08 10.65 -3.23
C ASP A 26 5.94 11.39 -2.51
N LYS A 27 5.81 12.70 -2.70
CA LYS A 27 4.74 13.53 -2.13
C LYS A 27 3.66 13.92 -3.15
N LEU A 28 3.77 13.46 -4.39
CA LEU A 28 2.68 13.63 -5.35
C LEU A 28 1.49 12.79 -4.89
N PRO A 29 0.27 13.37 -4.88
CA PRO A 29 -0.91 12.59 -4.53
C PRO A 29 -1.01 11.43 -5.51
N THR A 30 -1.10 10.22 -4.96
CA THR A 30 -1.37 9.02 -5.76
C THR A 30 -2.71 9.26 -6.48
N PRO A 31 -2.77 9.15 -7.82
CA PRO A 31 -4.01 9.33 -8.53
C PRO A 31 -5.04 8.35 -7.96
N GLU A 32 -6.16 8.87 -7.46
CA GLU A 32 -7.26 8.04 -7.03
C GLU A 32 -7.78 7.25 -8.24
N LEU A 33 -7.73 5.93 -8.14
CA LEU A 33 -8.34 5.06 -9.13
C LEU A 33 -9.86 5.24 -9.05
N THR A 34 -10.41 5.95 -10.02
CA THR A 34 -11.83 6.31 -10.07
C THR A 34 -12.77 5.14 -10.29
N VAL A 35 -12.25 4.00 -10.78
CA VAL A 35 -13.06 2.81 -11.05
C VAL A 35 -12.98 1.86 -9.87
N LYS A 36 -13.99 1.91 -9.01
CA LYS A 36 -14.22 0.91 -7.96
C LYS A 36 -15.09 -0.20 -8.54
N ARG A 37 -14.48 -1.30 -8.91
CA ARG A 37 -15.18 -2.51 -9.37
C ARG A 37 -14.70 -3.69 -8.56
N GLU A 38 -15.65 -4.55 -8.17
CA GLU A 38 -15.35 -5.78 -7.44
C GLU A 38 -14.48 -6.72 -8.28
N PRO A 39 -13.41 -7.32 -7.70
CA PRO A 39 -12.59 -8.31 -8.37
C PRO A 39 -13.42 -9.54 -8.75
N GLN A 40 -13.53 -9.83 -10.05
CA GLN A 40 -14.28 -11.01 -10.49
C GLN A 40 -13.45 -12.28 -10.35
N LYS A 41 -14.06 -13.32 -9.76
CA LYS A 41 -13.43 -14.63 -9.58
C LYS A 41 -13.13 -15.27 -10.92
N PRO A 42 -11.86 -15.66 -11.18
CA PRO A 42 -11.51 -16.43 -12.37
C PRO A 42 -12.15 -17.83 -12.35
N GLN A 43 -12.72 -18.25 -13.46
CA GLN A 43 -13.32 -19.60 -13.61
C GLN A 43 -12.31 -20.73 -13.44
N THR A 44 -11.02 -20.44 -13.61
CA THR A 44 -9.93 -21.41 -13.46
C THR A 44 -9.63 -21.80 -12.02
N LEU A 45 -10.14 -21.05 -11.04
CA LEU A 45 -9.94 -21.35 -9.62
C LEU A 45 -10.86 -22.48 -9.17
N THR A 46 -10.28 -23.58 -8.70
CA THR A 46 -10.99 -24.77 -8.20
C THR A 46 -10.48 -25.17 -6.82
N GLY A 47 -11.23 -26.00 -6.10
CA GLY A 47 -10.81 -26.56 -4.80
C GLY A 47 -10.38 -25.51 -3.79
N ALA A 48 -9.27 -25.72 -3.09
CA ALA A 48 -8.76 -24.84 -2.03
C ALA A 48 -8.49 -23.41 -2.51
N ALA A 49 -8.10 -23.19 -3.76
CA ALA A 49 -7.94 -21.85 -4.33
C ALA A 49 -9.27 -21.12 -4.44
N SER A 50 -10.32 -21.80 -4.84
CA SER A 50 -11.68 -21.26 -4.89
C SER A 50 -12.18 -20.89 -3.49
N THR A 51 -12.01 -21.77 -2.51
CA THR A 51 -12.40 -21.54 -1.11
C THR A 51 -11.67 -20.33 -0.51
N TRP A 52 -10.37 -20.20 -0.78
CA TRP A 52 -9.60 -19.04 -0.36
C TRP A 52 -10.16 -17.72 -0.94
N TRP A 53 -10.45 -17.73 -2.23
CA TRP A 53 -11.01 -16.56 -2.92
C TRP A 53 -12.33 -16.14 -2.30
N ASP A 54 -13.26 -17.08 -2.14
CA ASP A 54 -14.60 -16.82 -1.61
C ASP A 54 -14.59 -16.35 -0.15
N GLY A 55 -13.56 -16.75 0.62
CA GLY A 55 -13.41 -16.31 2.01
C GLY A 55 -12.69 -14.97 2.19
N CYS A 56 -11.74 -14.64 1.31
CA CYS A 56 -10.86 -13.48 1.52
C CYS A 56 -11.24 -12.26 0.67
N VAL A 57 -11.54 -12.47 -0.62
CA VAL A 57 -11.69 -11.35 -1.56
C VAL A 57 -12.92 -10.48 -1.28
N PRO A 58 -14.10 -11.02 -0.97
CA PRO A 58 -15.25 -10.20 -0.61
C PRO A 58 -14.98 -9.30 0.60
N LEU A 59 -14.33 -9.84 1.63
CA LEU A 59 -14.00 -9.07 2.84
C LEU A 59 -13.00 -7.94 2.55
N LEU A 60 -12.02 -8.18 1.68
CA LEU A 60 -11.07 -7.14 1.26
C LEU A 60 -11.75 -6.06 0.42
N TRP A 61 -12.69 -6.44 -0.42
CA TRP A 61 -13.48 -5.53 -1.24
C TRP A 61 -14.41 -4.66 -0.39
N GLU A 62 -15.19 -5.25 0.50
CA GLU A 62 -16.11 -4.53 1.41
C GLU A 62 -15.38 -3.48 2.25
N ASN A 63 -14.14 -3.77 2.65
CA ASN A 63 -13.30 -2.83 3.38
C ASN A 63 -12.55 -1.82 2.47
N GLY A 64 -12.73 -1.89 1.15
CA GLY A 64 -12.11 -0.97 0.19
C GLY A 64 -10.61 -1.16 -0.01
N TYR A 65 -10.05 -2.33 0.33
CA TYR A 65 -8.61 -2.60 0.24
C TYR A 65 -8.16 -3.10 -1.13
N VAL A 66 -9.08 -3.61 -1.94
CA VAL A 66 -8.79 -4.18 -3.27
C VAL A 66 -9.81 -3.71 -4.30
N ASN A 67 -9.43 -3.80 -5.57
CA ASN A 67 -10.29 -3.52 -6.72
C ASN A 67 -10.04 -4.52 -7.86
N ASP A 68 -10.74 -4.41 -8.99
CA ASP A 68 -10.60 -5.35 -10.12
C ASP A 68 -9.18 -5.38 -10.73
N LEU A 69 -8.36 -4.33 -10.56
CA LEU A 69 -6.97 -4.33 -11.01
C LEU A 69 -6.11 -5.33 -10.22
N ASP A 70 -6.49 -5.62 -8.98
CA ASP A 70 -5.77 -6.53 -8.10
C ASP A 70 -6.10 -8.00 -8.39
N ARG A 71 -7.06 -8.27 -9.29
CA ARG A 71 -7.56 -9.61 -9.60
C ARG A 71 -6.46 -10.63 -9.87
N TYR A 72 -5.45 -10.26 -10.67
CA TYR A 72 -4.37 -11.20 -11.01
C TYR A 72 -3.46 -11.52 -9.82
N ALA A 73 -3.19 -10.54 -8.98
CA ALA A 73 -2.39 -10.74 -7.76
C ALA A 73 -3.17 -11.61 -6.75
N LEU A 74 -4.47 -11.35 -6.57
CA LEU A 74 -5.35 -12.15 -5.73
C LEU A 74 -5.49 -13.60 -6.25
N THR A 75 -5.56 -13.78 -7.58
CA THR A 75 -5.55 -15.11 -8.21
C THR A 75 -4.26 -15.87 -7.89
N SER A 76 -3.12 -15.19 -7.95
CA SER A 76 -1.83 -15.78 -7.58
C SER A 76 -1.78 -16.18 -6.11
N CYS A 77 -2.32 -15.35 -5.20
CA CYS A 77 -2.45 -15.70 -3.78
C CYS A 77 -3.26 -16.98 -3.59
N ALA A 78 -4.42 -17.08 -4.24
CA ALA A 78 -5.30 -18.24 -4.15
C ALA A 78 -4.63 -19.53 -4.64
N ILE A 79 -3.90 -19.45 -5.76
CA ILE A 79 -3.18 -20.60 -6.33
C ILE A 79 -2.02 -21.03 -5.42
N ILE A 80 -1.25 -20.09 -4.88
CA ILE A 80 -0.15 -20.42 -3.97
C ILE A 80 -0.69 -21.02 -2.68
N TRP A 81 -1.78 -20.50 -2.15
CA TRP A 81 -2.47 -21.07 -1.00
C TRP A 81 -2.92 -22.51 -1.23
N SER A 82 -3.51 -22.81 -2.39
CA SER A 82 -3.91 -24.18 -2.76
C SER A 82 -2.70 -25.13 -2.80
N LYS A 83 -1.58 -24.70 -3.39
CA LYS A 83 -0.34 -25.50 -3.42
C LYS A 83 0.29 -25.65 -2.04
N TYR A 84 0.18 -24.65 -1.19
CA TYR A 84 0.62 -24.70 0.21
C TYR A 84 -0.15 -25.78 0.97
N GLN A 85 -1.48 -25.80 0.85
CA GLN A 85 -2.33 -26.84 1.46
C GLN A 85 -1.96 -28.25 0.97
N ALA A 86 -1.84 -28.43 -0.34
CA ALA A 86 -1.43 -29.71 -0.93
C ALA A 86 -0.04 -30.17 -0.46
N ALA A 87 0.90 -29.24 -0.24
CA ALA A 87 2.22 -29.57 0.29
C ALA A 87 2.17 -30.02 1.77
N ILE A 88 1.24 -29.45 2.55
CA ILE A 88 0.97 -29.91 3.94
C ILE A 88 0.37 -31.30 3.93
N ASP A 89 -0.64 -31.55 3.09
CA ASP A 89 -1.33 -32.83 3.02
C ASP A 89 -0.37 -33.97 2.57
N ASP A 90 0.59 -33.63 1.70
CA ASP A 90 1.63 -34.55 1.21
C ASP A 90 2.86 -34.66 2.15
N ASP A 91 2.88 -33.98 3.28
CA ASP A 91 4.02 -33.88 4.25
C ASP A 91 5.35 -33.44 3.63
N ARG A 92 5.29 -32.57 2.59
CA ARG A 92 6.46 -32.05 1.88
C ARG A 92 7.01 -30.79 2.51
N VAL A 93 7.74 -30.93 3.63
CA VAL A 93 8.22 -29.81 4.46
C VAL A 93 8.96 -28.72 3.66
N ALA A 94 9.85 -29.11 2.72
CA ALA A 94 10.60 -28.13 1.90
C ALA A 94 9.66 -27.30 1.01
N ASP A 95 8.65 -27.89 0.42
CA ASP A 95 7.65 -27.19 -0.39
C ASP A 95 6.74 -26.33 0.48
N VAL A 96 6.39 -26.77 1.68
CA VAL A 96 5.63 -25.98 2.68
C VAL A 96 6.38 -24.67 2.98
N CYS A 97 7.66 -24.74 3.33
CA CYS A 97 8.46 -23.55 3.62
C CYS A 97 8.57 -22.62 2.41
N ARG A 98 8.78 -23.18 1.21
CA ARG A 98 8.85 -22.42 -0.03
C ARG A 98 7.54 -21.70 -0.35
N MET A 99 6.43 -22.42 -0.28
CA MET A 99 5.09 -21.86 -0.57
C MET A 99 4.69 -20.82 0.47
N ALA A 100 4.98 -21.04 1.75
CA ALA A 100 4.75 -20.05 2.82
C ALA A 100 5.50 -18.74 2.55
N THR A 101 6.76 -18.83 2.11
CA THR A 101 7.56 -17.64 1.76
C THR A 101 6.97 -16.89 0.58
N LEU A 102 6.61 -17.59 -0.50
CA LEU A 102 5.97 -16.99 -1.68
C LEU A 102 4.62 -16.36 -1.35
N TYR A 103 3.81 -17.04 -0.55
CA TYR A 103 2.52 -16.54 -0.09
C TYR A 103 2.71 -15.23 0.68
N LYS A 104 3.63 -15.21 1.65
CA LYS A 104 3.94 -14.01 2.42
C LYS A 104 4.37 -12.85 1.52
N GLN A 105 5.28 -13.07 0.57
CA GLN A 105 5.78 -12.01 -0.33
C GLN A 105 4.67 -11.33 -1.14
N ILE A 106 3.65 -12.09 -1.55
CA ILE A 106 2.52 -11.54 -2.31
C ILE A 106 1.52 -10.88 -1.36
N THR A 107 1.22 -11.53 -0.23
CA THR A 107 0.24 -11.02 0.75
C THR A 107 0.72 -9.78 1.50
N ASP A 108 2.03 -9.53 1.59
CA ASP A 108 2.57 -8.29 2.17
C ASP A 108 2.08 -7.01 1.44
N LYS A 109 1.54 -7.17 0.24
CA LYS A 109 0.92 -6.08 -0.54
C LYS A 109 -0.55 -5.83 -0.18
N PHE A 110 -1.17 -6.74 0.55
CA PHE A 110 -2.57 -6.68 0.94
C PHE A 110 -2.71 -6.65 2.46
N PRO A 111 -3.65 -5.90 3.02
CA PRO A 111 -3.81 -5.78 4.47
C PRO A 111 -4.54 -6.99 5.07
N LEU A 112 -3.97 -8.18 4.91
CA LEU A 112 -4.55 -9.42 5.40
C LEU A 112 -4.42 -9.58 6.92
N THR A 113 -3.36 -9.00 7.52
CA THR A 113 -3.16 -9.07 8.97
C THR A 113 -3.73 -7.85 9.70
N PRO A 114 -4.11 -7.99 10.99
CA PRO A 114 -4.54 -6.85 11.80
C PRO A 114 -3.50 -5.71 11.85
N GLY A 115 -2.20 -6.04 11.91
CA GLY A 115 -1.11 -5.07 11.93
C GLY A 115 -1.00 -4.27 10.63
N ASP A 116 -1.23 -4.91 9.47
CA ASP A 116 -1.21 -4.22 8.18
C ASP A 116 -2.41 -3.28 8.04
N ARG A 117 -3.59 -3.71 8.52
CA ARG A 117 -4.79 -2.86 8.55
C ARG A 117 -4.62 -1.64 9.46
N GLN A 118 -3.90 -1.79 10.58
CA GLN A 118 -3.61 -0.67 11.47
C GLN A 118 -2.69 0.35 10.80
N LYS A 119 -1.61 -0.09 10.13
CA LYS A 119 -0.70 0.79 9.37
C LYS A 119 -1.43 1.59 8.30
N LEU A 120 -2.40 0.99 7.61
CA LEU A 120 -3.21 1.69 6.61
C LEU A 120 -4.11 2.75 7.24
N LYS A 121 -4.73 2.48 8.39
CA LYS A 121 -5.51 3.49 9.12
C LYS A 121 -4.65 4.67 9.58
N GLU A 122 -3.43 4.41 10.02
CA GLU A 122 -2.47 5.46 10.41
C GLU A 122 -1.96 6.25 9.21
N ALA A 123 -1.82 5.61 8.04
CA ALA A 123 -1.39 6.24 6.80
C ALA A 123 -2.51 7.03 6.10
N THR A 124 -3.78 6.71 6.35
CA THR A 124 -4.90 7.53 5.88
C THR A 124 -4.90 8.80 6.72
N PRO A 125 -4.68 10.00 6.13
CA PRO A 125 -4.73 11.23 6.91
C PRO A 125 -6.14 11.34 7.47
N GLU A 126 -6.28 10.99 8.76
CA GLU A 126 -7.44 11.36 9.55
C GLU A 126 -7.65 12.84 9.26
N GLN A 127 -8.83 13.19 8.72
CA GLN A 127 -9.28 14.53 8.33
C GLN A 127 -8.44 15.58 9.04
N ALA A 128 -7.62 16.31 8.31
CA ALA A 128 -6.57 17.15 8.86
C ALA A 128 -7.11 17.88 10.08
N LYS A 129 -6.72 17.46 11.28
CA LYS A 129 -7.03 18.20 12.50
C LYS A 129 -6.58 19.60 12.22
N GLU A 130 -7.50 20.54 12.14
CA GLU A 130 -7.20 21.94 11.80
C GLU A 130 -5.95 22.33 12.60
N HIS A 131 -4.89 22.64 11.87
CA HIS A 131 -3.64 22.98 12.54
C HIS A 131 -3.95 24.13 13.51
N PRO A 132 -3.47 24.12 14.75
CA PRO A 132 -3.78 25.18 15.72
C PRO A 132 -3.60 26.58 15.16
N LEU A 133 -2.65 26.76 14.22
CA LEU A 133 -2.44 28.03 13.52
C LEU A 133 -3.60 28.42 12.57
N ASP A 134 -4.34 27.46 12.00
CA ASP A 134 -5.48 27.77 11.12
C ASP A 134 -6.67 28.30 11.94
N VAL A 135 -6.80 27.85 13.17
CA VAL A 135 -7.80 28.37 14.11
C VAL A 135 -7.49 29.81 14.49
N PHE A 136 -6.21 30.15 14.68
CA PHE A 136 -5.79 31.51 14.96
C PHE A 136 -5.98 32.45 13.77
N THR A 137 -5.66 32.04 12.56
CA THR A 137 -5.86 32.84 11.35
C THR A 137 -7.33 33.08 11.06
N LYS A 138 -8.19 32.08 11.23
CA LYS A 138 -9.65 32.25 11.10
C LYS A 138 -10.22 33.21 12.17
N ARG A 139 -9.71 33.20 13.39
CA ARG A 139 -10.12 34.12 14.47
C ARG A 139 -9.69 35.58 14.19
N SER A 140 -8.45 35.78 13.74
CA SER A 140 -7.93 37.13 13.44
C SER A 140 -8.65 37.78 12.24
N LEU A 141 -9.08 36.98 11.24
CA LEU A 141 -9.87 37.50 10.12
C LEU A 141 -11.32 37.88 10.50
N LYS A 142 -11.91 37.24 11.53
CA LYS A 142 -13.24 37.62 12.05
C LYS A 142 -13.20 38.96 12.83
N ILE A 143 -12.12 39.21 13.56
CA ILE A 143 -11.98 40.45 14.35
C ILE A 143 -11.75 41.69 13.45
N ARG A 144 -11.18 41.51 12.24
CA ARG A 144 -10.96 42.62 11.29
C ARG A 144 -12.22 42.99 10.47
N LYS A 145 -13.28 42.20 10.52
CA LYS A 145 -14.55 42.46 9.80
C LYS A 145 -15.69 42.95 10.69
N ALA A 146 -15.45 43.08 11.98
CA ALA A 146 -16.34 43.72 12.98
C ALA A 146 -15.84 45.11 13.33
#